data_cac73fc26dcbcc2482e889f5257234a7
#
_entry.id   cac73fc26dcbcc2482e889f5257234a7
#
_cell.length_a   1.000
_cell.length_b   1.000
_cell.length_c   1.000
_cell.angle_alpha   90.00
_cell.angle_beta   90.00
_cell.angle_gamma   90.00
#
_symmetry.space_group_name_H-M   'P 1'
#
loop_
_entity.id
_entity.type
_entity.pdbx_description
1 polymer ?
#
loop_
_entity_poly.entity_id
_entity_poly.type
_entity_poly.pdbx_seq_one_letter_code
_entity_poly.pdbx_strand_id
1 'polypeptide(L)'
;MYTVDLNSDLGESFGNYKIGNDDKVIPLISSANVACGYHASDPVVMGNTLAMAKEAGIRIGAHPGFPDLMGFGRRNLSVSPAEAKAYVLYQLGALDAFCRVTGVKMQHVKPHGALYNMAAEDYALSTAICEAIKEFDSSLIVLALSGGQLAKAAQDMGLRTAMEVFADRAYEEDGTLVNRRKEGAVITDENEAIARVIRMVKEKKITAITGKDIDIQADSVCVHGDGVKALAFVEKIREAFAKEGIQISSLDEFVK
;
A
#
# COMPACT_ATOMS: atom_id res chain seq x y z
N MET A 1 -8.86 -22.45 -1.80
CA MET A 1 -9.51 -21.24 -1.29
C MET A 1 -8.54 -20.10 -1.56
N TYR A 2 -8.96 -19.05 -2.19
CA TYR A 2 -8.12 -17.90 -2.47
C TYR A 2 -8.20 -16.95 -1.28
N THR A 3 -7.05 -16.40 -0.85
CA THR A 3 -6.97 -15.44 0.26
C THR A 3 -6.21 -14.22 -0.21
N VAL A 4 -6.70 -13.04 0.13
CA VAL A 4 -6.08 -11.77 -0.26
C VAL A 4 -6.31 -10.73 0.85
N ASP A 5 -5.36 -9.85 1.05
CA ASP A 5 -5.52 -8.67 1.89
C ASP A 5 -6.13 -7.51 1.09
N LEU A 6 -6.88 -6.66 1.76
CA LEU A 6 -7.45 -5.44 1.20
C LEU A 6 -6.91 -4.26 1.98
N ASN A 7 -6.05 -3.45 1.34
CA ASN A 7 -5.38 -2.33 2.00
C ASN A 7 -5.83 -0.98 1.46
N SER A 8 -5.72 0.06 2.30
CA SER A 8 -5.94 1.45 1.89
C SER A 8 -4.97 2.40 2.59
N ASP A 9 -4.60 3.48 1.89
CA ASP A 9 -3.78 4.55 2.42
C ASP A 9 -4.67 5.48 3.24
N LEU A 10 -4.31 5.71 4.51
CA LEU A 10 -5.14 6.39 5.52
C LEU A 10 -4.30 7.36 6.36
N GLY A 11 -5.01 8.22 7.10
CA GLY A 11 -4.36 9.22 7.96
C GLY A 11 -3.66 10.31 7.16
N GLU A 12 -4.11 10.60 5.95
CA GLU A 12 -3.46 11.55 5.05
C GLU A 12 -4.00 12.99 5.17
N SER A 13 -4.90 13.26 6.11
CA SER A 13 -5.29 14.63 6.51
C SER A 13 -4.11 15.36 7.17
N PHE A 14 -4.14 16.69 7.18
CA PHE A 14 -3.10 17.51 7.79
C PHE A 14 -3.69 18.83 8.32
N GLY A 15 -3.56 19.09 9.60
CA GLY A 15 -4.10 20.29 10.24
C GLY A 15 -5.58 20.48 9.95
N ASN A 16 -5.93 21.58 9.31
CA ASN A 16 -7.31 21.87 8.91
C ASN A 16 -7.73 21.24 7.58
N TYR A 17 -6.82 20.60 6.87
CA TYR A 17 -7.12 19.96 5.58
C TYR A 17 -7.53 18.52 5.79
N LYS A 18 -8.76 18.19 5.41
CA LYS A 18 -9.30 16.83 5.47
C LYS A 18 -9.17 16.15 4.12
N ILE A 19 -8.51 14.99 4.10
CA ILE A 19 -8.31 14.14 2.93
C ILE A 19 -8.83 12.74 3.26
N GLY A 20 -9.54 12.13 2.31
CA GLY A 20 -10.08 10.78 2.47
C GLY A 20 -11.35 10.70 3.31
N ASN A 21 -11.86 9.48 3.49
CA ASN A 21 -13.01 9.13 4.30
C ASN A 21 -12.64 7.94 5.20
N ASP A 22 -11.60 8.11 6.01
CA ASP A 22 -10.99 7.05 6.81
C ASP A 22 -12.03 6.30 7.67
N ASP A 23 -12.92 7.04 8.32
CA ASP A 23 -14.01 6.51 9.14
C ASP A 23 -14.95 5.54 8.41
N LYS A 24 -15.10 5.71 7.10
CA LYS A 24 -15.96 4.86 6.25
C LYS A 24 -15.21 3.72 5.59
N VAL A 25 -13.93 3.91 5.29
CA VAL A 25 -13.09 2.91 4.60
C VAL A 25 -12.57 1.87 5.58
N ILE A 26 -12.18 2.27 6.79
CA ILE A 26 -11.63 1.39 7.83
C ILE A 26 -12.46 0.11 8.04
N PRO A 27 -13.81 0.15 8.15
CA PRO A 27 -14.59 -1.07 8.35
C PRO A 27 -14.60 -2.03 7.14
N LEU A 28 -14.11 -1.60 5.99
CA LEU A 28 -14.18 -2.34 4.73
C LEU A 28 -12.86 -3.00 4.32
N ILE A 29 -11.77 -2.71 5.00
CA ILE A 29 -10.42 -3.18 4.69
C ILE A 29 -9.89 -4.13 5.76
N SER A 30 -8.78 -4.81 5.48
CA SER A 30 -8.06 -5.66 6.45
C SER A 30 -6.76 -5.02 6.95
N SER A 31 -6.18 -4.09 6.17
CA SER A 31 -4.92 -3.43 6.49
C SER A 31 -4.98 -1.93 6.18
N ALA A 32 -4.53 -1.09 7.12
CA ALA A 32 -4.39 0.35 6.98
C ALA A 32 -2.93 0.74 6.79
N ASN A 33 -2.59 1.47 5.72
CA ASN A 33 -1.29 2.09 5.53
C ASN A 33 -1.36 3.51 6.11
N VAL A 34 -0.78 3.73 7.29
CA VAL A 34 -0.92 4.99 8.02
C VAL A 34 0.21 5.95 7.65
N ALA A 35 -0.15 7.12 7.13
CA ALA A 35 0.80 8.18 6.79
C ALA A 35 1.60 8.64 8.01
N CYS A 36 2.90 8.90 7.81
CA CYS A 36 3.88 9.07 8.90
C CYS A 36 4.42 10.50 9.04
N GLY A 37 3.70 11.50 8.53
CA GLY A 37 4.01 12.92 8.77
C GLY A 37 4.91 13.60 7.74
N TYR A 38 5.46 12.89 6.75
CA TYR A 38 6.32 13.49 5.73
C TYR A 38 5.55 13.93 4.48
N HIS A 39 4.80 13.05 3.86
CA HIS A 39 3.99 13.39 2.69
C HIS A 39 2.59 13.90 3.07
N ALA A 40 2.09 13.47 4.22
CA ALA A 40 0.79 13.77 4.78
C ALA A 40 0.78 13.38 6.27
N SER A 41 -0.33 13.59 6.96
CA SER A 41 -0.51 13.35 8.40
C SER A 41 0.14 14.42 9.28
N ASP A 42 -0.35 14.49 10.48
CA ASP A 42 0.23 15.20 11.62
C ASP A 42 0.06 14.35 12.89
N PRO A 43 0.63 14.74 14.05
CA PRO A 43 0.55 13.93 15.26
C PRO A 43 -0.89 13.63 15.74
N VAL A 44 -1.82 14.56 15.53
CA VAL A 44 -3.22 14.39 15.94
C VAL A 44 -3.95 13.44 14.99
N VAL A 45 -3.77 13.64 13.69
CA VAL A 45 -4.32 12.76 12.64
C VAL A 45 -3.83 11.33 12.83
N MET A 46 -2.52 11.13 13.02
CA MET A 46 -1.92 9.81 13.25
C MET A 46 -2.54 9.11 14.44
N GLY A 47 -2.65 9.78 15.60
CA GLY A 47 -3.26 9.21 16.79
C GLY A 47 -4.73 8.82 16.58
N ASN A 48 -5.51 9.66 15.92
CA ASN A 48 -6.92 9.40 15.64
C ASN A 48 -7.09 8.22 14.66
N THR A 49 -6.27 8.14 13.61
CA THR A 49 -6.32 7.05 12.64
C THR A 49 -6.00 5.70 13.31
N LEU A 50 -4.99 5.66 14.19
CA LEU A 50 -4.67 4.44 14.95
C LEU A 50 -5.81 4.03 15.91
N ALA A 51 -6.46 5.00 16.57
CA ALA A 51 -7.59 4.72 17.44
C ALA A 51 -8.76 4.08 16.67
N MET A 52 -9.12 4.66 15.51
CA MET A 52 -10.17 4.10 14.63
C MET A 52 -9.80 2.70 14.11
N ALA A 53 -8.58 2.50 13.67
CA ALA A 53 -8.12 1.21 13.17
C ALA A 53 -8.13 0.13 14.26
N LYS A 54 -7.73 0.48 15.50
CA LYS A 54 -7.83 -0.41 16.66
C LYS A 54 -9.26 -0.81 16.97
N GLU A 55 -10.17 0.17 16.99
CA GLU A 55 -11.61 -0.09 17.26
C GLU A 55 -12.21 -1.04 16.22
N ALA A 56 -11.83 -0.86 14.95
CA ALA A 56 -12.26 -1.73 13.86
C ALA A 56 -11.53 -3.09 13.81
N GLY A 57 -10.48 -3.28 14.59
CA GLY A 57 -9.71 -4.52 14.64
C GLY A 57 -8.87 -4.80 13.39
N ILE A 58 -8.61 -3.78 12.55
CA ILE A 58 -7.79 -3.92 11.34
C ILE A 58 -6.29 -3.81 11.64
N ARG A 59 -5.47 -4.35 10.77
CA ARG A 59 -4.01 -4.30 10.91
C ARG A 59 -3.44 -2.95 10.48
N ILE A 60 -2.33 -2.57 11.13
CA ILE A 60 -1.65 -1.29 10.92
C ILE A 60 -0.35 -1.53 10.16
N GLY A 61 -0.11 -0.75 9.13
CA GLY A 61 1.19 -0.63 8.46
C GLY A 61 1.67 0.82 8.42
N ALA A 62 2.98 1.00 8.34
CA ALA A 62 3.57 2.31 8.13
C ALA A 62 3.55 2.68 6.64
N HIS A 63 3.22 3.94 6.36
CA HIS A 63 3.17 4.48 5.01
C HIS A 63 4.17 5.64 4.83
N PRO A 64 5.51 5.34 4.88
CA PRO A 64 6.53 6.36 4.79
C PRO A 64 6.66 6.91 3.37
N GLY A 65 6.75 8.24 3.25
CA GLY A 65 6.96 8.95 1.99
C GLY A 65 8.15 9.88 2.02
N PHE A 66 8.41 10.55 0.91
CA PHE A 66 9.35 11.64 0.86
C PHE A 66 8.87 12.84 1.69
N PRO A 67 9.78 13.68 2.22
CA PRO A 67 9.46 14.92 2.96
C PRO A 67 8.94 15.99 1.98
N ASP A 68 7.78 15.77 1.41
CA ASP A 68 7.17 16.56 0.36
C ASP A 68 5.67 16.79 0.61
N LEU A 69 5.35 17.46 1.72
CA LEU A 69 3.97 17.77 2.09
C LEU A 69 3.22 18.54 0.99
N MET A 70 3.88 19.51 0.35
CA MET A 70 3.28 20.32 -0.71
C MET A 70 3.00 19.54 -2.01
N GLY A 71 3.79 18.51 -2.31
CA GLY A 71 3.61 17.62 -3.45
C GLY A 71 2.94 16.32 -3.08
N PHE A 72 2.50 16.19 -1.83
CA PHE A 72 1.87 14.96 -1.32
C PHE A 72 2.76 13.72 -1.53
N GLY A 73 4.08 13.88 -1.40
CA GLY A 73 5.04 12.80 -1.64
C GLY A 73 5.05 12.23 -3.07
N ARG A 74 4.42 12.92 -4.03
CA ARG A 74 4.28 12.41 -5.43
C ARG A 74 5.30 13.00 -6.40
N ARG A 75 6.21 13.86 -5.92
CA ARG A 75 7.33 14.37 -6.72
C ARG A 75 8.56 13.51 -6.47
N ASN A 76 9.23 13.09 -7.54
CA ASN A 76 10.50 12.37 -7.43
C ASN A 76 11.55 13.29 -6.81
N LEU A 77 12.21 12.80 -5.76
CA LEU A 77 13.34 13.48 -5.13
C LEU A 77 14.62 12.70 -5.40
N SER A 78 15.69 13.42 -5.72
CA SER A 78 17.03 12.85 -5.80
C SER A 78 17.57 12.70 -4.38
N VAL A 79 17.63 11.46 -3.89
CA VAL A 79 18.12 11.12 -2.56
C VAL A 79 19.16 10.01 -2.64
N SER A 80 20.13 10.04 -1.78
CA SER A 80 21.05 8.92 -1.59
C SER A 80 20.35 7.75 -0.88
N PRO A 81 20.85 6.52 -1.02
CA PRO A 81 20.36 5.38 -0.25
C PRO A 81 20.38 5.63 1.27
N ALA A 82 21.41 6.29 1.79
CA ALA A 82 21.51 6.63 3.21
C ALA A 82 20.43 7.60 3.67
N GLU A 83 20.09 8.61 2.87
CA GLU A 83 18.98 9.53 3.17
C GLU A 83 17.63 8.81 3.11
N ALA A 84 17.40 7.97 2.11
CA ALA A 84 16.17 7.18 2.00
C ALA A 84 15.98 6.27 3.21
N LYS A 85 17.05 5.57 3.64
CA LYS A 85 17.05 4.75 4.85
C LYS A 85 16.69 5.58 6.09
N ALA A 86 17.30 6.74 6.26
CA ALA A 86 17.03 7.64 7.38
C ALA A 86 15.58 8.16 7.37
N TYR A 87 15.04 8.50 6.19
CA TYR A 87 13.65 8.94 6.06
C TYR A 87 12.65 7.86 6.45
N VAL A 88 12.90 6.63 6.03
CA VAL A 88 12.04 5.48 6.40
C VAL A 88 12.12 5.23 7.90
N LEU A 89 13.33 5.11 8.45
CA LEU A 89 13.53 4.81 9.88
C LEU A 89 12.89 5.88 10.78
N TYR A 90 13.03 7.17 10.45
CA TYR A 90 12.42 8.26 11.19
C TYR A 90 10.88 8.12 11.24
N GLN A 91 10.26 7.81 10.11
CA GLN A 91 8.82 7.66 10.00
C GLN A 91 8.30 6.41 10.70
N LEU A 92 9.04 5.30 10.64
CA LEU A 92 8.72 4.09 11.41
C LEU A 92 8.74 4.38 12.91
N GLY A 93 9.78 5.07 13.41
CA GLY A 93 9.89 5.45 14.81
C GLY A 93 8.76 6.38 15.26
N ALA A 94 8.35 7.33 14.42
CA ALA A 94 7.23 8.21 14.71
C ALA A 94 5.93 7.40 14.90
N LEU A 95 5.59 6.53 13.95
CA LEU A 95 4.37 5.72 14.03
C LEU A 95 4.42 4.72 15.20
N ASP A 96 5.56 4.09 15.45
CA ASP A 96 5.72 3.10 16.53
C ASP A 96 5.42 3.69 17.92
N ALA A 97 5.83 4.93 18.16
CA ALA A 97 5.51 5.62 19.42
C ALA A 97 4.00 5.68 19.66
N PHE A 98 3.23 6.02 18.64
CA PHE A 98 1.77 6.04 18.71
C PHE A 98 1.17 4.63 18.77
N CYS A 99 1.72 3.66 18.05
CA CYS A 99 1.30 2.27 18.14
C CYS A 99 1.42 1.71 19.56
N ARG A 100 2.54 1.98 20.24
CA ARG A 100 2.76 1.56 21.64
C ARG A 100 1.75 2.17 22.58
N VAL A 101 1.50 3.48 22.49
CA VAL A 101 0.51 4.16 23.34
C VAL A 101 -0.91 3.65 23.08
N THR A 102 -1.25 3.40 21.83
CA THR A 102 -2.57 2.87 21.46
C THR A 102 -2.71 1.37 21.78
N GLY A 103 -1.59 0.65 21.97
CA GLY A 103 -1.57 -0.79 22.25
C GLY A 103 -1.84 -1.64 21.01
N VAL A 104 -1.44 -1.17 19.83
CA VAL A 104 -1.44 -1.91 18.57
C VAL A 104 0.00 -2.20 18.11
N LYS A 105 0.16 -3.12 17.17
CA LYS A 105 1.46 -3.42 16.57
C LYS A 105 1.42 -3.14 15.07
N MET A 106 2.52 -2.62 14.53
CA MET A 106 2.72 -2.58 13.08
C MET A 106 2.83 -4.00 12.52
N GLN A 107 2.17 -4.24 11.39
CA GLN A 107 2.22 -5.50 10.65
C GLN A 107 3.17 -5.38 9.46
N HIS A 108 3.13 -4.24 8.75
CA HIS A 108 3.79 -4.08 7.46
C HIS A 108 4.30 -2.65 7.23
N VAL A 109 5.11 -2.51 6.19
CA VAL A 109 5.57 -1.22 5.67
C VAL A 109 5.28 -1.17 4.18
N LYS A 110 4.58 -0.13 3.75
CA LYS A 110 4.30 0.21 2.36
C LYS A 110 4.79 1.64 2.08
N PRO A 111 5.85 1.86 1.30
CA PRO A 111 6.24 3.21 0.91
C PRO A 111 5.12 3.95 0.17
N HIS A 112 5.08 5.28 0.31
CA HIS A 112 4.09 6.12 -0.36
C HIS A 112 4.61 6.71 -1.68
N GLY A 113 3.70 6.85 -2.65
CA GLY A 113 3.80 7.77 -3.78
C GLY A 113 5.08 7.62 -4.61
N ALA A 114 5.87 8.69 -4.71
CA ALA A 114 7.10 8.69 -5.51
C ALA A 114 8.16 7.74 -4.94
N LEU A 115 8.28 7.63 -3.61
CA LEU A 115 9.20 6.68 -2.97
C LEU A 115 8.86 5.23 -3.35
N TYR A 116 7.56 4.88 -3.37
CA TYR A 116 7.09 3.56 -3.79
C TYR A 116 7.41 3.27 -5.26
N ASN A 117 7.06 4.21 -6.16
CA ASN A 117 7.27 4.02 -7.59
C ASN A 117 8.76 3.97 -7.97
N MET A 118 9.58 4.84 -7.39
CA MET A 118 11.04 4.81 -7.60
C MET A 118 11.66 3.52 -7.06
N ALA A 119 11.22 3.05 -5.90
CA ALA A 119 11.70 1.79 -5.33
C ALA A 119 11.24 0.56 -6.14
N ALA A 120 10.13 0.64 -6.89
CA ALA A 120 9.74 -0.44 -7.79
C ALA A 120 10.71 -0.64 -8.96
N GLU A 121 11.51 0.37 -9.31
CA GLU A 121 12.45 0.37 -10.44
C GLU A 121 13.92 0.39 -9.99
N ASP A 122 14.24 0.94 -8.83
CA ASP A 122 15.60 1.12 -8.31
C ASP A 122 15.92 0.14 -7.17
N TYR A 123 16.77 -0.85 -7.47
CA TYR A 123 17.19 -1.87 -6.49
C TYR A 123 18.04 -1.29 -5.35
N ALA A 124 18.89 -0.27 -5.60
CA ALA A 124 19.71 0.32 -4.54
C ALA A 124 18.86 1.11 -3.54
N LEU A 125 17.89 1.88 -4.03
CA LEU A 125 16.89 2.55 -3.21
C LEU A 125 16.07 1.54 -2.40
N SER A 126 15.64 0.47 -3.04
CA SER A 126 14.88 -0.63 -2.43
C SER A 126 15.65 -1.32 -1.32
N THR A 127 16.94 -1.58 -1.53
CA THR A 127 17.83 -2.16 -0.50
C THR A 127 17.90 -1.25 0.72
N ALA A 128 18.08 0.06 0.54
CA ALA A 128 18.14 1.02 1.63
C ALA A 128 16.83 1.07 2.45
N ILE A 129 15.67 1.00 1.77
CA ILE A 129 14.37 0.91 2.43
C ILE A 129 14.27 -0.39 3.23
N CYS A 130 14.64 -1.52 2.64
CA CYS A 130 14.60 -2.83 3.31
C CYS A 130 15.58 -2.91 4.49
N GLU A 131 16.76 -2.28 4.39
CA GLU A 131 17.69 -2.16 5.53
C GLU A 131 17.06 -1.41 6.70
N ALA A 132 16.39 -0.26 6.44
CA ALA A 132 15.70 0.47 7.48
C ALA A 132 14.64 -0.38 8.18
N ILE A 133 13.84 -1.11 7.41
CA ILE A 133 12.80 -2.00 7.93
C ILE A 133 13.41 -3.12 8.76
N LYS A 134 14.44 -3.80 8.24
CA LYS A 134 15.09 -4.93 8.90
C LYS A 134 15.77 -4.54 10.20
N GLU A 135 16.43 -3.39 10.24
CA GLU A 135 17.08 -2.86 11.44
C GLU A 135 16.08 -2.38 12.49
N PHE A 136 14.93 -1.87 12.04
CA PHE A 136 13.86 -1.44 12.94
C PHE A 136 13.11 -2.64 13.55
N ASP A 137 12.57 -3.52 12.71
CA ASP A 137 11.91 -4.77 13.12
C ASP A 137 11.85 -5.74 11.92
N SER A 138 12.66 -6.77 11.94
CA SER A 138 12.73 -7.81 10.90
C SER A 138 11.48 -8.68 10.79
N SER A 139 10.54 -8.57 11.71
CA SER A 139 9.25 -9.27 11.65
C SER A 139 8.19 -8.55 10.79
N LEU A 140 8.44 -7.31 10.40
CA LEU A 140 7.53 -6.55 9.55
C LEU A 140 7.48 -7.12 8.12
N ILE A 141 6.30 -7.06 7.53
CA ILE A 141 6.08 -7.46 6.13
C ILE A 141 6.36 -6.24 5.24
N VAL A 142 7.14 -6.42 4.19
CA VAL A 142 7.30 -5.41 3.14
C VAL A 142 6.16 -5.57 2.14
N LEU A 143 5.27 -4.58 2.06
CA LEU A 143 4.19 -4.54 1.08
C LEU A 143 4.67 -3.73 -0.14
N ALA A 144 4.88 -4.42 -1.25
CA ALA A 144 5.54 -3.89 -2.43
C ALA A 144 4.79 -4.23 -3.72
N LEU A 145 4.97 -3.41 -4.76
CA LEU A 145 4.44 -3.69 -6.10
C LEU A 145 4.87 -5.09 -6.56
N SER A 146 3.90 -5.86 -7.02
CA SER A 146 4.15 -7.21 -7.53
C SER A 146 5.18 -7.19 -8.65
N GLY A 147 6.28 -7.93 -8.47
CA GLY A 147 7.39 -8.00 -9.43
C GLY A 147 8.37 -6.82 -9.39
N GLY A 148 8.15 -5.79 -8.56
CA GLY A 148 9.04 -4.63 -8.45
C GLY A 148 10.35 -4.92 -7.71
N GLN A 149 11.32 -4.01 -7.84
CA GLN A 149 12.64 -4.14 -7.21
C GLN A 149 12.57 -4.11 -5.68
N LEU A 150 11.57 -3.44 -5.08
CA LEU A 150 11.38 -3.44 -3.63
C LEU A 150 11.01 -4.85 -3.13
N ALA A 151 10.12 -5.54 -3.85
CA ALA A 151 9.76 -6.91 -3.52
C ALA A 151 10.99 -7.84 -3.63
N LYS A 152 11.77 -7.68 -4.71
CA LYS A 152 13.00 -8.43 -4.91
C LYS A 152 14.02 -8.19 -3.80
N ALA A 153 14.30 -6.93 -3.46
CA ALA A 153 15.25 -6.57 -2.40
C ALA A 153 14.83 -7.12 -1.04
N ALA A 154 13.53 -7.06 -0.71
CA ALA A 154 12.98 -7.61 0.52
C ALA A 154 13.19 -9.14 0.60
N GLN A 155 12.90 -9.86 -0.48
CA GLN A 155 13.12 -11.31 -0.56
C GLN A 155 14.59 -11.68 -0.47
N ASP A 156 15.48 -10.98 -1.18
CA ASP A 156 16.94 -11.20 -1.16
C ASP A 156 17.53 -10.98 0.26
N MET A 157 16.91 -10.09 1.04
CA MET A 157 17.28 -9.82 2.44
C MET A 157 16.59 -10.72 3.47
N GLY A 158 15.73 -11.64 3.04
CA GLY A 158 14.98 -12.57 3.90
C GLY A 158 13.88 -11.91 4.72
N LEU A 159 13.33 -10.79 4.26
CA LEU A 159 12.15 -10.17 4.85
C LEU A 159 10.87 -10.80 4.28
N ARG A 160 9.86 -10.93 5.14
CA ARG A 160 8.52 -11.31 4.68
C ARG A 160 8.02 -10.26 3.70
N THR A 161 7.50 -10.73 2.57
CA THR A 161 7.11 -9.83 1.47
C THR A 161 5.72 -10.17 0.99
N ALA A 162 4.87 -9.16 0.85
CA ALA A 162 3.55 -9.26 0.25
C ALA A 162 3.52 -8.50 -1.08
N MET A 163 2.94 -9.14 -2.11
CA MET A 163 2.81 -8.59 -3.44
C MET A 163 1.53 -7.77 -3.56
N GLU A 164 1.70 -6.46 -3.73
CA GLU A 164 0.56 -5.55 -3.91
C GLU A 164 0.17 -5.42 -5.38
N VAL A 165 -1.14 -5.37 -5.60
CA VAL A 165 -1.75 -5.03 -6.89
C VAL A 165 -2.78 -3.92 -6.73
N PHE A 166 -3.08 -3.24 -7.83
CA PHE A 166 -4.01 -2.12 -7.89
C PHE A 166 -5.20 -2.46 -8.80
N ALA A 167 -6.41 -2.29 -8.27
CA ALA A 167 -7.63 -2.54 -9.02
C ALA A 167 -7.80 -1.56 -10.18
N ASP A 168 -7.52 -0.28 -9.92
CA ASP A 168 -7.80 0.88 -10.76
C ASP A 168 -6.63 1.36 -11.62
N ARG A 169 -5.53 0.56 -11.71
CA ARG A 169 -4.32 0.95 -12.42
C ARG A 169 -4.00 0.01 -13.58
N ALA A 170 -3.57 0.60 -14.69
CA ALA A 170 -2.99 -0.16 -15.80
C ALA A 170 -1.52 -0.50 -15.53
N TYR A 171 -1.07 -1.58 -16.13
CA TYR A 171 0.30 -2.13 -16.01
C TYR A 171 1.00 -2.08 -17.36
N GLU A 172 2.30 -1.83 -17.34
CA GLU A 172 3.20 -2.06 -18.49
C GLU A 172 3.53 -3.57 -18.58
N GLU A 173 4.18 -4.00 -19.66
CA GLU A 173 4.51 -5.44 -19.86
C GLU A 173 5.54 -6.00 -18.88
N ASP A 174 6.32 -5.13 -18.23
CA ASP A 174 7.29 -5.49 -17.21
C ASP A 174 6.70 -5.56 -15.79
N GLY A 175 5.37 -5.32 -15.64
CA GLY A 175 4.65 -5.32 -14.37
C GLY A 175 4.70 -3.99 -13.62
N THR A 176 5.36 -2.96 -14.14
CA THR A 176 5.31 -1.61 -13.55
C THR A 176 3.97 -0.92 -13.83
N LEU A 177 3.63 0.07 -12.99
CA LEU A 177 2.40 0.83 -13.19
C LEU A 177 2.56 1.86 -14.30
N VAL A 178 1.61 1.92 -15.22
CA VAL A 178 1.56 2.96 -16.25
C VAL A 178 1.54 4.34 -15.59
N ASN A 179 2.34 5.28 -16.10
CA ASN A 179 2.38 6.65 -15.59
C ASN A 179 0.98 7.27 -15.59
N ARG A 180 0.53 7.79 -14.44
CA ARG A 180 -0.84 8.33 -14.25
C ARG A 180 -1.26 9.41 -15.24
N ARG A 181 -0.30 10.08 -15.90
CA ARG A 181 -0.56 11.12 -16.90
C ARG A 181 -0.85 10.55 -18.30
N LYS A 182 -0.57 9.28 -18.52
CA LYS A 182 -0.82 8.59 -19.79
C LYS A 182 -2.28 8.19 -19.89
N GLU A 183 -2.86 8.35 -21.06
CA GLU A 183 -4.24 7.90 -21.33
C GLU A 183 -4.35 6.38 -21.07
N GLY A 184 -5.45 5.96 -20.43
CA GLY A 184 -5.66 4.55 -20.06
C GLY A 184 -4.89 4.08 -18.82
N ALA A 185 -4.10 4.94 -18.17
CA ALA A 185 -3.35 4.58 -16.95
C ALA A 185 -4.23 4.30 -15.73
N VAL A 186 -5.43 4.89 -15.69
CA VAL A 186 -6.40 4.71 -14.61
C VAL A 186 -7.66 4.07 -15.17
N ILE A 187 -8.08 2.97 -14.57
CA ILE A 187 -9.31 2.25 -14.93
C ILE A 187 -10.47 2.92 -14.18
N THR A 188 -11.38 3.49 -14.90
CA THR A 188 -12.53 4.22 -14.32
C THR A 188 -13.83 3.43 -14.31
N ASP A 189 -13.90 2.35 -15.09
CA ASP A 189 -15.03 1.43 -15.07
C ASP A 189 -14.86 0.46 -13.89
N GLU A 190 -15.81 0.50 -12.95
CA GLU A 190 -15.78 -0.29 -11.73
C GLU A 190 -15.89 -1.80 -12.00
N ASN A 191 -16.68 -2.20 -13.01
CA ASN A 191 -16.87 -3.61 -13.35
C ASN A 191 -15.60 -4.18 -13.98
N GLU A 192 -14.95 -3.42 -14.85
CA GLU A 192 -13.65 -3.77 -15.41
C GLU A 192 -12.60 -3.92 -14.31
N ALA A 193 -12.49 -2.95 -13.40
CA ALA A 193 -11.53 -2.99 -12.30
C ALA A 193 -11.76 -4.21 -11.39
N ILE A 194 -13.02 -4.54 -11.07
CA ILE A 194 -13.36 -5.73 -10.27
C ILE A 194 -12.99 -7.02 -11.01
N ALA A 195 -13.34 -7.14 -12.29
CA ALA A 195 -13.00 -8.33 -13.07
C ALA A 195 -11.47 -8.54 -13.17
N ARG A 196 -10.71 -7.45 -13.32
CA ARG A 196 -9.24 -7.44 -13.36
C ARG A 196 -8.66 -7.96 -12.04
N VAL A 197 -9.13 -7.48 -10.90
CA VAL A 197 -8.64 -7.92 -9.58
C VAL A 197 -8.96 -9.39 -9.32
N ILE A 198 -10.17 -9.84 -9.64
CA ILE A 198 -10.53 -11.25 -9.53
C ILE A 198 -9.57 -12.11 -10.36
N ARG A 199 -9.25 -11.69 -11.58
CA ARG A 199 -8.31 -12.37 -12.46
C ARG A 199 -6.89 -12.41 -11.87
N MET A 200 -6.40 -11.28 -11.32
CA MET A 200 -5.09 -11.23 -10.64
C MET A 200 -5.02 -12.24 -9.49
N VAL A 201 -6.06 -12.32 -8.66
CA VAL A 201 -6.10 -13.22 -7.49
C VAL A 201 -6.24 -14.69 -7.89
N LYS A 202 -7.09 -15.01 -8.85
CA LYS A 202 -7.43 -16.42 -9.21
C LYS A 202 -6.51 -17.01 -10.26
N GLU A 203 -6.18 -16.24 -11.28
CA GLU A 203 -5.40 -16.69 -12.44
C GLU A 203 -3.93 -16.28 -12.36
N LYS A 204 -3.58 -15.38 -11.43
CA LYS A 204 -2.26 -14.76 -11.33
C LYS A 204 -1.82 -14.10 -12.63
N LYS A 205 -2.76 -13.46 -13.32
CA LYS A 205 -2.55 -12.76 -14.59
C LYS A 205 -3.25 -11.42 -14.65
N ILE A 206 -2.66 -10.51 -15.41
CA ILE A 206 -3.25 -9.22 -15.77
C ILE A 206 -2.91 -8.88 -17.22
N THR A 207 -3.84 -8.22 -17.93
CA THR A 207 -3.57 -7.68 -19.26
C THR A 207 -2.92 -6.32 -19.13
N ALA A 208 -1.70 -6.19 -19.66
CA ALA A 208 -0.96 -4.94 -19.75
C ALA A 208 -1.67 -3.96 -20.70
N ILE A 209 -1.28 -2.66 -20.65
CA ILE A 209 -1.85 -1.61 -21.52
C ILE A 209 -1.68 -1.89 -23.01
N THR A 210 -0.71 -2.71 -23.38
CA THR A 210 -0.45 -3.16 -24.77
C THR A 210 -1.40 -4.27 -25.23
N GLY A 211 -2.21 -4.84 -24.33
CA GLY A 211 -3.08 -5.98 -24.58
C GLY A 211 -2.42 -7.35 -24.33
N LYS A 212 -1.16 -7.40 -23.92
CA LYS A 212 -0.44 -8.64 -23.60
C LYS A 212 -0.74 -9.07 -22.16
N ASP A 213 -0.97 -10.36 -21.95
CA ASP A 213 -1.07 -10.92 -20.61
C ASP A 213 0.31 -11.10 -19.99
N ILE A 214 0.42 -10.68 -18.74
CA ILE A 214 1.61 -10.86 -17.90
C ILE A 214 1.25 -11.61 -16.63
N ASP A 215 2.22 -12.33 -16.06
CA ASP A 215 2.05 -12.98 -14.76
C ASP A 215 2.14 -11.95 -13.64
N ILE A 216 1.29 -12.09 -12.61
CA ILE A 216 1.26 -11.21 -11.45
C ILE A 216 0.87 -12.01 -10.19
N GLN A 217 1.48 -11.72 -9.06
CA GLN A 217 1.08 -12.25 -7.77
C GLN A 217 0.29 -11.18 -7.01
N ALA A 218 -0.85 -11.54 -6.44
CA ALA A 218 -1.71 -10.64 -5.68
C ALA A 218 -1.91 -11.18 -4.26
N ASP A 219 -1.12 -10.69 -3.32
CA ASP A 219 -1.29 -10.97 -1.89
C ASP A 219 -2.12 -9.87 -1.21
N SER A 220 -2.03 -8.63 -1.71
CA SER A 220 -2.84 -7.51 -1.23
C SER A 220 -3.34 -6.67 -2.40
N VAL A 221 -4.58 -6.21 -2.29
CA VAL A 221 -5.21 -5.31 -3.25
C VAL A 221 -5.33 -3.93 -2.62
N CYS A 222 -4.71 -2.93 -3.26
CA CYS A 222 -4.88 -1.55 -2.85
C CYS A 222 -6.20 -0.99 -3.37
N VAL A 223 -6.95 -0.36 -2.45
CA VAL A 223 -8.16 0.41 -2.75
C VAL A 223 -8.00 1.82 -2.24
N HIS A 224 -8.45 2.79 -3.02
CA HIS A 224 -8.39 4.20 -2.63
C HIS A 224 -9.72 4.64 -2.01
N GLY A 225 -9.65 5.45 -0.94
CA GLY A 225 -10.82 5.97 -0.22
C GLY A 225 -11.24 7.40 -0.60
N ASP A 226 -10.62 8.02 -1.62
CA ASP A 226 -10.62 9.46 -1.87
C ASP A 226 -11.88 10.00 -2.56
N GLY A 227 -13.06 9.49 -2.23
CA GLY A 227 -14.29 10.03 -2.80
C GLY A 227 -15.53 9.18 -2.55
N VAL A 228 -16.70 9.75 -2.81
CA VAL A 228 -17.99 9.04 -2.61
C VAL A 228 -18.08 7.77 -3.46
N LYS A 229 -17.51 7.78 -4.67
CA LYS A 229 -17.46 6.60 -5.55
C LYS A 229 -16.48 5.55 -5.05
N ALA A 230 -15.40 5.96 -4.40
CA ALA A 230 -14.38 5.04 -3.90
C ALA A 230 -14.94 4.08 -2.83
N LEU A 231 -15.76 4.57 -1.91
CA LEU A 231 -16.40 3.74 -0.89
C LEU A 231 -17.29 2.65 -1.51
N ALA A 232 -18.19 3.05 -2.41
CA ALA A 232 -19.08 2.12 -3.13
C ALA A 232 -18.27 1.08 -3.94
N PHE A 233 -17.11 1.47 -4.46
CA PHE A 233 -16.21 0.57 -5.17
C PHE A 233 -15.59 -0.49 -4.25
N VAL A 234 -15.14 -0.10 -3.05
CA VAL A 234 -14.63 -1.06 -2.06
C VAL A 234 -15.71 -2.05 -1.63
N GLU A 235 -16.94 -1.59 -1.41
CA GLU A 235 -18.08 -2.46 -1.07
C GLU A 235 -18.35 -3.48 -2.20
N LYS A 236 -18.36 -3.04 -3.46
CA LYS A 236 -18.53 -3.92 -4.63
C LYS A 236 -17.41 -4.94 -4.79
N ILE A 237 -16.14 -4.55 -4.52
CA ILE A 237 -15.01 -5.49 -4.52
C ILE A 237 -15.25 -6.59 -3.47
N ARG A 238 -15.64 -6.23 -2.25
CA ARG A 238 -15.91 -7.18 -1.17
C ARG A 238 -17.05 -8.16 -1.54
N GLU A 239 -18.15 -7.64 -2.09
CA GLU A 239 -19.25 -8.48 -2.57
C GLU A 239 -18.81 -9.45 -3.69
N ALA A 240 -18.02 -8.96 -4.63
CA ALA A 240 -17.51 -9.76 -5.74
C ALA A 240 -16.55 -10.85 -5.23
N PHE A 241 -15.66 -10.50 -4.29
CA PHE A 241 -14.76 -11.48 -3.66
C PHE A 241 -15.54 -12.58 -2.94
N ALA A 242 -16.56 -12.22 -2.17
CA ALA A 242 -17.41 -13.21 -1.49
C ALA A 242 -18.11 -14.16 -2.48
N LYS A 243 -18.65 -13.65 -3.60
CA LYS A 243 -19.28 -14.45 -4.66
C LYS A 243 -18.28 -15.38 -5.35
N GLU A 244 -17.03 -14.95 -5.50
CA GLU A 244 -15.97 -15.69 -6.19
C GLU A 244 -15.17 -16.65 -5.27
N GLY A 245 -15.54 -16.73 -3.99
CA GLY A 245 -14.87 -17.57 -3.00
C GLY A 245 -13.46 -17.09 -2.64
N ILE A 246 -13.24 -15.78 -2.72
CA ILE A 246 -12.01 -15.11 -2.29
C ILE A 246 -12.23 -14.60 -0.87
N GLN A 247 -11.41 -15.06 0.07
CA GLN A 247 -11.43 -14.62 1.46
C GLN A 247 -10.56 -13.38 1.66
N ILE A 248 -11.11 -12.35 2.29
CA ILE A 248 -10.32 -11.20 2.74
C ILE A 248 -9.75 -11.53 4.12
N SER A 249 -8.42 -11.41 4.26
CA SER A 249 -7.69 -11.69 5.51
C SER A 249 -6.47 -10.76 5.61
N SER A 250 -5.98 -10.53 6.82
CA SER A 250 -4.78 -9.73 7.01
C SER A 250 -3.51 -10.47 6.60
N LEU A 251 -2.48 -9.74 6.21
CA LEU A 251 -1.23 -10.31 5.66
C LEU A 251 -0.55 -11.30 6.62
N ASP A 252 -0.57 -11.03 7.94
CA ASP A 252 0.07 -11.88 8.96
C ASP A 252 -0.56 -13.27 9.10
N GLU A 253 -1.74 -13.49 8.55
CA GLU A 253 -2.42 -14.78 8.59
C GLU A 253 -1.93 -15.74 7.48
N PHE A 254 -1.38 -15.23 6.37
CA PHE A 254 -1.00 -16.07 5.24
C PHE A 254 0.37 -15.77 4.61
N VAL A 255 0.95 -14.59 4.82
CA VAL A 255 2.32 -14.26 4.36
C VAL A 255 3.33 -14.82 5.37
N LYS A 256 4.20 -15.69 4.89
CA LYS A 256 5.19 -16.42 5.71
C LYS A 256 6.58 -15.79 5.61
#